data_2f62591610eb2871182fba60b5ab2ef7
#
_entry.id   2f62591610eb2871182fba60b5ab2ef7
#
_cell.length_a   1.000
_cell.length_b   1.000
_cell.length_c   1.000
_cell.angle_alpha   90.00
_cell.angle_beta   90.00
_cell.angle_gamma   90.00
#
_symmetry.space_group_name_H-M   'P 1'
#
loop_
_entity.id
_entity.type
_entity.pdbx_description
1 polymer ?
#
loop_
_entity_poly.entity_id
_entity_poly.type
_entity_poly.pdbx_seq_one_letter_code
_entity_poly.pdbx_strand_id
1 'polypeptide(L)'
;GRCILLSGPSGIGKTRLASEALVYARLRRCQVFIGRCTEEGDVPYHPFVEALTEALRYSRDSVSPELASELVGLVPAILEVFPEAKPAPSSDPKQAQLRLFDAVRQYLAKLSRNRPLVLFLDDLHWADVQCAALFSYIARSIPSERVLLLGAFRQTAIGREHPLSTFVTTSQPENLCHTVPLDELTHQDVGAMIRVMLEDDNVGGPVISSIYHYT
;
A
#
# COMPACT_ATOMS: atom_id res chain seq x y z
N GLY A 1 5.81 -12.35 5.61
CA GLY A 1 5.37 -11.22 4.80
C GLY A 1 6.49 -10.60 4.01
N ARG A 2 6.13 -9.68 3.17
CA ARG A 2 7.06 -8.95 2.31
C ARG A 2 6.59 -7.51 2.12
N CYS A 3 7.56 -6.59 1.93
CA CYS A 3 7.29 -5.24 1.47
C CYS A 3 7.87 -5.06 0.05
N ILE A 4 7.06 -4.50 -0.84
CA ILE A 4 7.45 -4.17 -2.22
C ILE A 4 7.08 -2.71 -2.48
N LEU A 5 7.98 -1.98 -3.09
CA LEU A 5 7.78 -0.60 -3.51
C LEU A 5 7.93 -0.49 -5.02
N LEU A 6 6.91 0.02 -5.71
CA LEU A 6 6.98 0.39 -7.12
C LEU A 6 7.45 1.83 -7.23
N SER A 7 8.55 2.06 -7.93
CA SER A 7 9.10 3.41 -8.14
C SER A 7 9.19 3.75 -9.63
N GLY A 8 9.10 5.02 -9.97
CA GLY A 8 9.24 5.49 -11.33
C GLY A 8 8.58 6.85 -11.57
N PRO A 9 8.74 7.44 -12.76
CA PRO A 9 8.16 8.74 -13.12
C PRO A 9 6.62 8.75 -13.05
N SER A 10 6.03 9.94 -13.15
CA SER A 10 4.58 10.07 -13.32
C SER A 10 4.16 9.45 -14.65
N GLY A 11 3.00 8.79 -14.68
CA GLY A 11 2.47 8.19 -15.92
C GLY A 11 3.09 6.84 -16.33
N ILE A 12 4.19 6.39 -15.74
CA ILE A 12 4.92 5.17 -16.13
C ILE A 12 4.12 3.85 -15.96
N GLY A 13 2.97 3.90 -15.30
CA GLY A 13 2.12 2.70 -15.14
C GLY A 13 2.19 2.03 -13.76
N LYS A 14 2.77 2.64 -12.72
CA LYS A 14 2.86 2.07 -11.35
C LYS A 14 1.51 1.58 -10.84
N THR A 15 0.50 2.44 -10.84
CA THR A 15 -0.87 2.10 -10.39
C THR A 15 -1.49 1.03 -11.28
N ARG A 16 -1.21 1.04 -12.60
CA ARG A 16 -1.69 0.01 -13.52
C ARG A 16 -1.10 -1.35 -13.20
N LEU A 17 0.24 -1.43 -13.04
CA LEU A 17 0.93 -2.66 -12.66
C LEU A 17 0.43 -3.17 -11.29
N ALA A 18 0.30 -2.28 -10.31
CA ALA A 18 -0.28 -2.63 -9.02
C ALA A 18 -1.68 -3.21 -9.18
N SER A 19 -2.57 -2.57 -9.97
CA SER A 19 -3.94 -3.02 -10.20
C SER A 19 -3.98 -4.43 -10.78
N GLU A 20 -3.15 -4.75 -11.76
CA GLU A 20 -3.05 -6.11 -12.33
C GLU A 20 -2.58 -7.13 -11.27
N ALA A 21 -1.57 -6.76 -10.47
CA ALA A 21 -1.11 -7.61 -9.37
C ALA A 21 -2.20 -7.84 -8.31
N LEU A 22 -3.02 -6.83 -8.01
CA LEU A 22 -4.15 -6.95 -7.08
C LEU A 22 -5.28 -7.83 -7.63
N VAL A 23 -5.58 -7.73 -8.94
CA VAL A 23 -6.53 -8.66 -9.61
C VAL A 23 -6.02 -10.09 -9.49
N TYR A 24 -4.74 -10.33 -9.80
CA TYR A 24 -4.12 -11.64 -9.65
C TYR A 24 -4.19 -12.16 -8.21
N ALA A 25 -3.92 -11.29 -7.22
CA ALA A 25 -4.02 -11.65 -5.81
C ALA A 25 -5.44 -12.06 -5.42
N ARG A 26 -6.48 -11.34 -5.90
CA ARG A 26 -7.90 -11.70 -5.68
C ARG A 26 -8.25 -13.06 -6.29
N LEU A 27 -7.78 -13.35 -7.49
CA LEU A 27 -7.96 -14.67 -8.12
C LEU A 27 -7.31 -15.79 -7.31
N ARG A 28 -6.23 -15.50 -6.60
CA ARG A 28 -5.56 -16.41 -5.64
C ARG A 28 -6.20 -16.38 -4.25
N ARG A 29 -7.39 -15.81 -4.11
CA ARG A 29 -8.18 -15.71 -2.86
C ARG A 29 -7.46 -14.93 -1.75
N CYS A 30 -6.54 -14.02 -2.09
CA CYS A 30 -6.01 -13.07 -1.14
C CYS A 30 -7.06 -12.00 -0.80
N GLN A 31 -7.01 -11.50 0.42
CA GLN A 31 -7.69 -10.27 0.80
C GLN A 31 -6.87 -9.10 0.25
N VAL A 32 -7.54 -8.10 -0.31
CA VAL A 32 -6.87 -6.94 -0.92
C VAL A 32 -7.53 -5.68 -0.40
N PHE A 33 -6.76 -4.84 0.27
CA PHE A 33 -7.19 -3.54 0.77
C PHE A 33 -6.29 -2.46 0.20
N ILE A 34 -6.91 -1.33 -0.15
CA ILE A 34 -6.26 -0.25 -0.88
C ILE A 34 -6.44 1.03 -0.10
N GLY A 35 -5.39 1.83 -0.02
CA GLY A 35 -5.42 3.19 0.45
C GLY A 35 -4.59 4.09 -0.44
N ARG A 36 -4.96 5.35 -0.53
CA ARG A 36 -4.25 6.33 -1.35
C ARG A 36 -3.86 7.56 -0.54
N CYS A 37 -2.61 7.98 -0.69
CA CYS A 37 -2.19 9.29 -0.22
C CYS A 37 -2.70 10.39 -1.15
N THR A 38 -3.07 11.53 -0.60
CA THR A 38 -3.56 12.70 -1.35
C THR A 38 -2.61 13.88 -1.14
N GLU A 39 -2.53 14.75 -2.14
CA GLU A 39 -1.70 15.95 -2.10
C GLU A 39 -2.11 16.90 -0.97
N GLU A 40 -3.40 16.96 -0.67
CA GLU A 40 -3.96 17.85 0.36
C GLU A 40 -3.61 17.43 1.79
N GLY A 41 -3.21 16.17 2.01
CA GLY A 41 -2.51 15.65 3.21
C GLY A 41 -3.10 15.95 4.60
N ASP A 42 -4.33 16.47 4.68
CA ASP A 42 -4.89 17.05 5.90
C ASP A 42 -5.28 16.02 6.98
N VAL A 43 -5.39 14.74 6.61
CA VAL A 43 -5.79 13.69 7.55
C VAL A 43 -4.60 12.74 7.79
N PRO A 44 -4.07 12.72 9.01
CA PRO A 44 -2.99 11.79 9.36
C PRO A 44 -3.38 10.33 9.08
N TYR A 45 -2.42 9.54 8.58
CA TYR A 45 -2.63 8.12 8.27
C TYR A 45 -3.70 7.83 7.22
N HIS A 46 -4.16 8.81 6.44
CA HIS A 46 -5.31 8.68 5.53
C HIS A 46 -5.35 7.36 4.73
N PRO A 47 -4.28 6.91 4.04
CA PRO A 47 -4.33 5.67 3.27
C PRO A 47 -4.54 4.42 4.14
N PHE A 48 -4.05 4.43 5.37
CA PHE A 48 -4.33 3.35 6.32
C PHE A 48 -5.77 3.38 6.81
N VAL A 49 -6.31 4.57 7.11
CA VAL A 49 -7.73 4.73 7.51
C VAL A 49 -8.64 4.16 6.44
N GLU A 50 -8.41 4.50 5.17
CA GLU A 50 -9.18 4.01 4.04
C GLU A 50 -9.14 2.47 3.95
N ALA A 51 -7.93 1.91 3.89
CA ALA A 51 -7.73 0.47 3.74
C ALA A 51 -8.25 -0.34 4.94
N LEU A 52 -8.04 0.13 6.17
CA LEU A 52 -8.49 -0.56 7.38
C LEU A 52 -10.00 -0.44 7.59
N THR A 53 -10.62 0.66 7.16
CA THR A 53 -12.07 0.80 7.16
C THR A 53 -12.72 -0.19 6.20
N GLU A 54 -12.14 -0.38 5.01
CA GLU A 54 -12.60 -1.42 4.09
C GLU A 54 -12.43 -2.81 4.71
N ALA A 55 -11.27 -3.09 5.30
CA ALA A 55 -11.00 -4.37 5.96
C ALA A 55 -12.01 -4.70 7.06
N LEU A 56 -12.42 -3.71 7.86
CA LEU A 56 -13.40 -3.86 8.92
C LEU A 56 -14.77 -4.30 8.41
N ARG A 57 -15.18 -3.83 7.24
CA ARG A 57 -16.47 -4.23 6.63
C ARG A 57 -16.52 -5.71 6.27
N TYR A 58 -15.37 -6.30 5.91
CA TYR A 58 -15.28 -7.71 5.51
C TYR A 58 -14.91 -8.66 6.66
N SER A 59 -14.38 -8.15 7.76
CA SER A 59 -13.77 -9.01 8.81
C SER A 59 -13.98 -8.42 10.20
N ARG A 60 -15.24 -8.17 10.57
CA ARG A 60 -15.62 -7.63 11.90
C ARG A 60 -15.12 -8.49 13.05
N ASP A 61 -15.15 -9.82 12.89
CA ASP A 61 -14.72 -10.78 13.91
C ASP A 61 -13.21 -10.78 14.17
N SER A 62 -12.44 -10.08 13.34
CA SER A 62 -10.99 -9.94 13.52
C SER A 62 -10.60 -8.86 14.54
N VAL A 63 -11.57 -8.08 15.02
CA VAL A 63 -11.35 -7.03 16.01
C VAL A 63 -11.87 -7.52 17.37
N SER A 64 -11.02 -7.46 18.42
CA SER A 64 -11.46 -7.66 19.81
C SER A 64 -11.76 -6.31 20.47
N PRO A 65 -12.50 -6.27 21.60
CA PRO A 65 -12.80 -5.01 22.30
C PRO A 65 -11.54 -4.20 22.67
N GLU A 66 -10.46 -4.88 23.08
CA GLU A 66 -9.18 -4.24 23.42
C GLU A 66 -8.56 -3.61 22.17
N LEU A 67 -8.55 -4.34 21.06
CA LEU A 67 -8.03 -3.86 19.79
C LEU A 67 -8.88 -2.70 19.25
N ALA A 68 -10.19 -2.75 19.44
CA ALA A 68 -11.10 -1.67 19.08
C ALA A 68 -10.76 -0.36 19.81
N SER A 69 -10.44 -0.44 21.10
CA SER A 69 -10.06 0.75 21.89
C SER A 69 -8.75 1.40 21.42
N GLU A 70 -7.80 0.62 20.91
CA GLU A 70 -6.55 1.17 20.36
C GLU A 70 -6.74 1.74 18.93
N LEU A 71 -7.62 1.13 18.13
CA LEU A 71 -7.82 1.49 16.73
C LEU A 71 -8.90 2.57 16.51
N VAL A 72 -9.82 2.82 17.47
CA VAL A 72 -10.97 3.71 17.27
C VAL A 72 -10.55 5.14 16.92
N GLY A 73 -9.40 5.59 17.43
CA GLY A 73 -8.84 6.91 17.09
C GLY A 73 -8.33 7.01 15.64
N LEU A 74 -7.98 5.89 15.02
CA LEU A 74 -7.53 5.83 13.63
C LEU A 74 -8.66 5.45 12.68
N VAL A 75 -9.50 4.50 13.08
CA VAL A 75 -10.59 3.93 12.25
C VAL A 75 -11.93 4.16 12.98
N PRO A 76 -12.55 5.35 12.85
CA PRO A 76 -13.80 5.65 13.55
C PRO A 76 -14.95 4.69 13.24
N ALA A 77 -14.93 4.04 12.06
CA ALA A 77 -15.90 3.02 11.68
C ALA A 77 -15.96 1.82 12.65
N ILE A 78 -14.96 1.67 13.53
CA ILE A 78 -14.99 0.69 14.63
C ILE A 78 -16.22 0.88 15.54
N LEU A 79 -16.69 2.11 15.73
CA LEU A 79 -17.87 2.40 16.53
C LEU A 79 -19.17 1.78 15.97
N GLU A 80 -19.22 1.44 14.69
CA GLU A 80 -20.34 0.69 14.11
C GLU A 80 -20.41 -0.77 14.63
N VAL A 81 -19.27 -1.32 15.06
CA VAL A 81 -19.16 -2.69 15.56
C VAL A 81 -19.04 -2.73 17.09
N PHE A 82 -18.34 -1.76 17.65
CA PHE A 82 -18.07 -1.58 19.07
C PHE A 82 -18.50 -0.17 19.53
N PRO A 83 -19.79 0.11 19.72
CA PRO A 83 -20.29 1.45 20.08
C PRO A 83 -19.70 2.01 21.38
N GLU A 84 -19.30 1.13 22.29
CA GLU A 84 -18.71 1.51 23.59
C GLU A 84 -17.19 1.70 23.55
N ALA A 85 -16.54 1.46 22.38
CA ALA A 85 -15.09 1.61 22.26
C ALA A 85 -14.69 3.08 22.49
N LYS A 86 -13.73 3.27 23.39
CA LYS A 86 -13.14 4.58 23.69
C LYS A 86 -11.65 4.52 23.47
N PRO A 87 -11.03 5.61 22.99
CA PRO A 87 -9.58 5.65 22.84
C PRO A 87 -8.91 5.28 24.17
N ALA A 88 -7.90 4.40 24.10
CA ALA A 88 -7.14 4.02 25.29
C ALA A 88 -6.42 5.25 25.87
N PRO A 89 -6.55 5.50 27.18
CA PRO A 89 -5.93 6.66 27.81
C PRO A 89 -4.40 6.59 27.68
N SER A 90 -3.78 7.72 27.38
CA SER A 90 -2.33 7.84 27.36
C SER A 90 -1.90 9.23 27.81
N SER A 91 -0.96 9.25 28.73
CA SER A 91 -0.26 10.48 29.15
C SER A 91 0.97 10.80 28.29
N ASP A 92 1.46 9.81 27.53
CA ASP A 92 2.63 9.94 26.66
C ASP A 92 2.23 9.73 25.17
N PRO A 93 2.33 10.78 24.34
CA PRO A 93 2.01 10.69 22.91
C PRO A 93 2.84 9.66 22.13
N LYS A 94 4.11 9.44 22.52
CA LYS A 94 4.96 8.43 21.87
C LYS A 94 4.49 7.02 22.17
N GLN A 95 4.12 6.75 23.43
CA GLN A 95 3.57 5.45 23.81
C GLN A 95 2.22 5.21 23.13
N ALA A 96 1.35 6.24 23.03
CA ALA A 96 0.09 6.15 22.31
C ALA A 96 0.31 5.78 20.84
N GLN A 97 1.28 6.43 20.18
CA GLN A 97 1.62 6.13 18.78
C GLN A 97 2.12 4.69 18.62
N LEU A 98 3.00 4.21 19.49
CA LEU A 98 3.50 2.84 19.41
C LEU A 98 2.41 1.80 19.64
N ARG A 99 1.48 2.03 20.56
CA ARG A 99 0.32 1.15 20.76
C ARG A 99 -0.58 1.12 19.54
N LEU A 100 -0.84 2.29 18.94
CA LEU A 100 -1.59 2.38 17.70
C LEU A 100 -0.93 1.57 16.57
N PHE A 101 0.39 1.72 16.40
CA PHE A 101 1.13 0.99 15.38
C PHE A 101 1.09 -0.52 15.59
N ASP A 102 1.25 -0.95 16.84
CA ASP A 102 1.15 -2.37 17.19
C ASP A 102 -0.28 -2.90 17.04
N ALA A 103 -1.29 -2.10 17.33
CA ALA A 103 -2.69 -2.44 17.08
C ALA A 103 -2.98 -2.65 15.59
N VAL A 104 -2.48 -1.76 14.72
CA VAL A 104 -2.58 -1.95 13.26
C VAL A 104 -1.88 -3.23 12.82
N ARG A 105 -0.66 -3.49 13.30
CA ARG A 105 0.06 -4.73 13.03
C ARG A 105 -0.74 -5.96 13.47
N GLN A 106 -1.25 -5.97 14.70
CA GLN A 106 -2.07 -7.07 15.21
C GLN A 106 -3.31 -7.31 14.38
N TYR A 107 -3.98 -6.24 13.93
CA TYR A 107 -5.15 -6.34 13.08
C TYR A 107 -4.80 -6.97 11.74
N LEU A 108 -3.74 -6.50 11.06
CA LEU A 108 -3.27 -7.09 9.81
C LEU A 108 -2.87 -8.57 9.99
N ALA A 109 -2.19 -8.90 11.09
CA ALA A 109 -1.83 -10.28 11.42
C ALA A 109 -3.07 -11.16 11.60
N LYS A 110 -4.09 -10.71 12.33
CA LYS A 110 -5.36 -11.44 12.51
C LYS A 110 -6.09 -11.64 11.18
N LEU A 111 -6.18 -10.60 10.34
CA LEU A 111 -6.77 -10.68 9.01
C LEU A 111 -6.06 -11.72 8.13
N SER A 112 -4.73 -11.78 8.21
CA SER A 112 -3.92 -12.65 7.36
C SER A 112 -3.91 -14.13 7.77
N ARG A 113 -4.45 -14.49 8.95
CA ARG A 113 -4.47 -15.88 9.45
C ARG A 113 -5.21 -16.84 8.52
N ASN A 114 -6.40 -16.45 8.09
CA ASN A 114 -7.26 -17.31 7.26
C ASN A 114 -6.89 -17.25 5.78
N ARG A 115 -6.56 -16.05 5.27
CA ARG A 115 -6.20 -15.81 3.87
C ARG A 115 -5.05 -14.83 3.79
N PRO A 116 -4.10 -15.00 2.84
CA PRO A 116 -3.07 -14.00 2.64
C PRO A 116 -3.69 -12.62 2.37
N LEU A 117 -3.00 -11.57 2.79
CA LEU A 117 -3.46 -10.20 2.69
C LEU A 117 -2.49 -9.38 1.86
N VAL A 118 -3.01 -8.57 0.95
CA VAL A 118 -2.27 -7.51 0.25
C VAL A 118 -2.82 -6.17 0.72
N LEU A 119 -1.95 -5.36 1.31
CA LEU A 119 -2.22 -3.96 1.62
C LEU A 119 -1.48 -3.10 0.61
N PHE A 120 -2.21 -2.44 -0.27
CA PHE A 120 -1.65 -1.54 -1.28
C PHE A 120 -1.85 -0.09 -0.88
N LEU A 121 -0.76 0.67 -0.81
CA LEU A 121 -0.77 2.11 -0.54
C LEU A 121 -0.20 2.84 -1.76
N ASP A 122 -1.08 3.56 -2.44
CA ASP A 122 -0.71 4.32 -3.65
C ASP A 122 -0.28 5.75 -3.31
N ASP A 123 0.47 6.34 -4.20
CA ASP A 123 0.93 7.72 -4.16
C ASP A 123 1.68 8.10 -2.86
N LEU A 124 2.49 7.19 -2.33
CA LEU A 124 3.28 7.39 -1.08
C LEU A 124 4.20 8.61 -1.09
N HIS A 125 4.41 9.24 -2.22
CA HIS A 125 5.13 10.52 -2.30
C HIS A 125 4.33 11.71 -1.72
N TRP A 126 3.05 11.51 -1.40
CA TRP A 126 2.22 12.44 -0.63
C TRP A 126 2.06 12.02 0.83
N ALA A 127 2.78 10.97 1.28
CA ALA A 127 2.68 10.50 2.67
C ALA A 127 3.22 11.55 3.65
N ASP A 128 2.43 11.86 4.67
CA ASP A 128 2.88 12.64 5.81
C ASP A 128 3.88 11.87 6.70
N VAL A 129 4.46 12.55 7.68
CA VAL A 129 5.42 11.96 8.62
C VAL A 129 4.83 10.77 9.38
N GLN A 130 3.56 10.85 9.75
CA GLN A 130 2.89 9.83 10.54
C GLN A 130 2.56 8.60 9.70
N CYS A 131 2.08 8.80 8.48
CA CYS A 131 1.86 7.74 7.50
C CYS A 131 3.17 7.00 7.17
N ALA A 132 4.25 7.74 6.90
CA ALA A 132 5.57 7.18 6.63
C ALA A 132 6.13 6.38 7.82
N ALA A 133 5.91 6.86 9.04
CA ALA A 133 6.32 6.15 10.26
C ALA A 133 5.56 4.84 10.43
N LEU A 134 4.22 4.85 10.26
CA LEU A 134 3.41 3.63 10.34
C LEU A 134 3.76 2.64 9.23
N PHE A 135 3.95 3.12 7.99
CA PHE A 135 4.41 2.28 6.87
C PHE A 135 5.72 1.56 7.21
N SER A 136 6.70 2.32 7.70
CA SER A 136 8.01 1.79 8.07
C SER A 136 7.92 0.77 9.22
N TYR A 137 7.08 1.03 10.21
CA TYR A 137 6.83 0.11 11.33
C TYR A 137 6.20 -1.19 10.85
N ILE A 138 5.16 -1.13 10.02
CA ILE A 138 4.50 -2.31 9.48
C ILE A 138 5.48 -3.12 8.62
N ALA A 139 6.22 -2.48 7.71
CA ALA A 139 7.20 -3.17 6.87
C ALA A 139 8.22 -3.99 7.67
N ARG A 140 8.67 -3.46 8.83
CA ARG A 140 9.60 -4.17 9.74
C ARG A 140 8.94 -5.29 10.54
N SER A 141 7.64 -5.22 10.73
CA SER A 141 6.90 -6.07 11.67
C SER A 141 6.20 -7.26 11.03
N ILE A 142 6.06 -7.29 9.69
CA ILE A 142 5.29 -8.32 8.97
C ILE A 142 6.06 -9.54 8.44
N PRO A 143 7.40 -9.70 8.58
CA PRO A 143 8.11 -10.83 7.96
C PRO A 143 7.55 -12.21 8.31
N SER A 144 7.01 -12.40 9.52
CA SER A 144 6.39 -13.64 9.99
C SER A 144 4.93 -13.79 9.59
N GLU A 145 4.29 -12.76 9.04
CA GLU A 145 2.87 -12.72 8.72
C GLU A 145 2.61 -13.05 7.24
N ARG A 146 1.39 -13.45 6.90
CA ARG A 146 0.98 -13.68 5.49
C ARG A 146 0.50 -12.39 4.82
N VAL A 147 1.29 -11.32 4.97
CA VAL A 147 0.97 -9.96 4.50
C VAL A 147 1.97 -9.53 3.43
N LEU A 148 1.46 -9.04 2.32
CA LEU A 148 2.21 -8.27 1.32
C LEU A 148 1.87 -6.80 1.50
N LEU A 149 2.85 -5.99 1.91
CA LEU A 149 2.76 -4.53 1.90
C LEU A 149 3.30 -4.05 0.56
N LEU A 150 2.42 -3.51 -0.27
CA LEU A 150 2.75 -2.96 -1.58
C LEU A 150 2.60 -1.45 -1.54
N GLY A 151 3.61 -0.72 -1.97
CA GLY A 151 3.56 0.74 -2.09
C GLY A 151 3.92 1.22 -3.48
N ALA A 152 3.41 2.38 -3.89
CA ALA A 152 3.84 3.03 -5.12
C ALA A 152 4.18 4.51 -4.86
N PHE A 153 5.27 4.98 -5.46
CA PHE A 153 5.69 6.37 -5.31
C PHE A 153 6.41 6.90 -6.56
N ARG A 154 6.46 8.25 -6.68
CA ARG A 154 7.27 8.92 -7.70
C ARG A 154 8.68 9.10 -7.16
N GLN A 155 9.67 8.50 -7.82
CA GLN A 155 11.07 8.55 -7.39
C GLN A 155 11.60 9.99 -7.25
N THR A 156 11.25 10.86 -8.19
CA THR A 156 11.67 12.27 -8.19
C THR A 156 11.07 13.10 -7.07
N ALA A 157 9.97 12.66 -6.46
CA ALA A 157 9.28 13.36 -5.39
C ALA A 157 9.79 12.97 -3.99
N ILE A 158 10.53 11.84 -3.86
CA ILE A 158 11.15 11.45 -2.58
C ILE A 158 12.57 12.02 -2.52
N GLY A 159 12.68 13.28 -2.14
CA GLY A 159 13.96 13.93 -1.81
C GLY A 159 14.43 13.60 -0.38
N ARG A 160 15.58 14.14 0.01
CA ARG A 160 16.19 13.89 1.34
C ARG A 160 15.30 14.27 2.52
N GLU A 161 14.46 15.27 2.35
CA GLU A 161 13.55 15.79 3.38
C GLU A 161 12.22 15.02 3.44
N HIS A 162 11.95 14.16 2.46
CA HIS A 162 10.70 13.41 2.43
C HIS A 162 10.64 12.39 3.58
N PRO A 163 9.51 12.26 4.29
CA PRO A 163 9.40 11.36 5.46
C PRO A 163 9.78 9.90 5.18
N LEU A 164 9.53 9.40 3.97
CA LEU A 164 9.92 8.04 3.57
C LEU A 164 11.37 7.90 3.10
N SER A 165 12.12 8.98 2.94
CA SER A 165 13.46 8.93 2.34
C SER A 165 14.41 7.98 3.07
N THR A 166 14.43 8.06 4.40
CA THR A 166 15.25 7.18 5.25
C THR A 166 14.83 5.72 5.08
N PHE A 167 13.53 5.43 5.09
CA PHE A 167 13.04 4.07 4.91
C PHE A 167 13.44 3.50 3.54
N VAL A 168 13.20 4.23 2.46
CA VAL A 168 13.55 3.80 1.09
C VAL A 168 15.06 3.50 0.98
N THR A 169 15.90 4.34 1.61
CA THR A 169 17.35 4.20 1.55
C THR A 169 17.87 3.03 2.38
N THR A 170 17.31 2.81 3.57
CA THR A 170 17.81 1.80 4.52
C THR A 170 17.15 0.43 4.38
N SER A 171 15.96 0.36 3.81
CA SER A 171 15.19 -0.89 3.73
C SER A 171 15.77 -1.93 2.78
N GLN A 172 16.46 -1.53 1.72
CA GLN A 172 17.10 -2.46 0.78
C GLN A 172 18.28 -3.20 1.38
N PRO A 173 19.28 -2.52 2.00
CA PRO A 173 20.38 -3.20 2.68
C PRO A 173 19.92 -4.13 3.80
N GLU A 174 18.84 -3.76 4.51
CA GLU A 174 18.25 -4.55 5.58
C GLU A 174 17.34 -5.69 5.06
N ASN A 175 17.17 -5.82 3.74
CA ASN A 175 16.29 -6.82 3.11
C ASN A 175 14.81 -6.75 3.58
N LEU A 176 14.38 -5.58 4.04
CA LEU A 176 13.04 -5.33 4.57
C LEU A 176 12.02 -5.05 3.46
N CYS A 177 12.47 -4.36 2.42
CA CYS A 177 11.64 -3.96 1.30
C CYS A 177 12.38 -4.12 -0.02
N HIS A 178 11.70 -4.63 -1.04
CA HIS A 178 12.21 -4.72 -2.39
C HIS A 178 11.63 -3.60 -3.24
N THR A 179 12.50 -2.73 -3.77
CA THR A 179 12.08 -1.68 -4.70
C THR A 179 12.18 -2.19 -6.13
N VAL A 180 11.09 -2.09 -6.85
CA VAL A 180 10.96 -2.40 -8.28
C VAL A 180 10.89 -1.07 -9.03
N PRO A 181 11.98 -0.64 -9.67
CA PRO A 181 11.93 0.52 -10.55
C PRO A 181 11.15 0.16 -11.81
N LEU A 182 10.30 1.07 -12.27
CA LEU A 182 9.63 0.98 -13.56
C LEU A 182 10.28 1.98 -14.52
N ASP A 183 10.71 1.45 -15.64
CA ASP A 183 11.25 2.19 -16.75
C ASP A 183 10.22 2.30 -17.88
N GLU A 184 10.46 3.18 -18.83
CA GLU A 184 9.62 3.33 -20.02
C GLU A 184 9.57 2.02 -20.82
N LEU A 185 8.41 1.70 -21.38
CA LEU A 185 8.25 0.55 -22.26
C LEU A 185 9.12 0.74 -23.50
N THR A 186 9.82 -0.30 -23.90
CA THR A 186 10.54 -0.30 -25.17
C THR A 186 9.56 -0.40 -26.35
N HIS A 187 10.01 -0.06 -27.56
CA HIS A 187 9.22 -0.25 -28.77
C HIS A 187 8.71 -1.70 -28.91
N GLN A 188 9.51 -2.68 -28.48
CA GLN A 188 9.12 -4.10 -28.49
C GLN A 188 8.00 -4.39 -27.48
N ASP A 189 8.10 -3.82 -26.29
CA ASP A 189 7.09 -3.98 -25.22
C ASP A 189 5.76 -3.35 -25.63
N VAL A 190 5.79 -2.15 -26.21
CA VAL A 190 4.60 -1.50 -26.77
C VAL A 190 3.97 -2.35 -27.88
N GLY A 191 4.81 -2.90 -28.78
CA GLY A 191 4.33 -3.81 -29.82
C GLY A 191 3.68 -5.08 -29.25
N ALA A 192 4.28 -5.69 -28.23
CA ALA A 192 3.69 -6.85 -27.58
C ALA A 192 2.36 -6.51 -26.88
N MET A 193 2.31 -5.37 -26.18
CA MET A 193 1.09 -4.89 -25.53
C MET A 193 -0.05 -4.65 -26.52
N ILE A 194 0.23 -3.98 -27.65
CA ILE A 194 -0.77 -3.70 -28.70
C ILE A 194 -1.34 -4.99 -29.27
N ARG A 195 -0.49 -5.97 -29.58
CA ARG A 195 -0.93 -7.26 -30.13
C ARG A 195 -1.88 -8.00 -29.16
N VAL A 196 -1.53 -8.01 -27.89
CA VAL A 196 -2.36 -8.62 -26.84
C VAL A 196 -3.69 -7.87 -26.69
N MET A 197 -3.68 -6.54 -26.73
CA MET A 197 -4.91 -5.73 -26.58
C MET A 197 -5.86 -5.83 -27.77
N LEU A 198 -5.32 -6.00 -28.98
CA LEU A 198 -6.11 -6.14 -30.22
C LEU A 198 -6.42 -7.61 -30.57
N GLU A 199 -5.86 -8.55 -29.79
CA GLU A 199 -5.93 -10.00 -30.08
C GLU A 199 -5.46 -10.32 -31.52
N ASP A 200 -4.48 -9.55 -32.04
CA ASP A 200 -3.96 -9.67 -33.41
C ASP A 200 -2.43 -9.64 -33.42
N ASP A 201 -1.82 -10.76 -33.73
CA ASP A 201 -0.36 -10.90 -33.84
C ASP A 201 0.24 -10.18 -35.06
N ASN A 202 -0.61 -9.81 -36.05
CA ASN A 202 -0.16 -9.23 -37.32
C ASN A 202 -0.17 -7.71 -37.35
N VAL A 203 -0.27 -7.03 -36.20
CA VAL A 203 -0.24 -5.56 -36.14
C VAL A 203 1.05 -5.03 -36.77
N GLY A 204 0.89 -4.24 -37.82
CA GLY A 204 2.02 -3.74 -38.62
C GLY A 204 2.93 -2.79 -37.84
N GLY A 205 4.23 -2.86 -38.12
CA GLY A 205 5.27 -2.02 -37.52
C GLY A 205 4.97 -0.51 -37.55
N PRO A 206 4.42 0.06 -38.64
CA PRO A 206 4.07 1.48 -38.69
C PRO A 206 3.05 1.92 -37.63
N VAL A 207 2.06 1.08 -37.32
CA VAL A 207 1.06 1.36 -36.28
C VAL A 207 1.72 1.38 -34.91
N ILE A 208 2.56 0.38 -34.63
CA ILE A 208 3.29 0.28 -33.37
C ILE A 208 4.21 1.49 -33.19
N SER A 209 4.94 1.89 -34.23
CA SER A 209 5.83 3.06 -34.20
C SER A 209 5.08 4.36 -33.98
N SER A 210 3.91 4.53 -34.61
CA SER A 210 3.08 5.71 -34.36
C SER A 210 2.64 5.79 -32.90
N ILE A 211 2.13 4.70 -32.34
CA ILE A 211 1.68 4.69 -30.93
C ILE A 211 2.86 4.95 -29.98
N TYR A 212 4.02 4.31 -30.23
CA TYR A 212 5.21 4.49 -29.43
C TYR A 212 5.71 5.95 -29.36
N HIS A 213 5.55 6.71 -30.46
CA HIS A 213 5.96 8.12 -30.49
C HIS A 213 4.96 9.08 -29.82
N TYR A 214 3.74 8.64 -29.57
CA TYR A 214 2.70 9.45 -28.91
C TYR A 214 2.48 9.10 -27.44
N THR A 215 3.16 8.11 -26.92
CA THR A 215 3.10 7.68 -25.50
C THR A 215 4.37 8.01 -24.77
#